data_590ca3d1bc193d8202e6a1d166fa9efe
#
_entry.id   590ca3d1bc193d8202e6a1d166fa9efe
#
_cell.length_a   1.000
_cell.length_b   1.000
_cell.length_c   1.000
_cell.angle_alpha   90.00
_cell.angle_beta   90.00
_cell.angle_gamma   90.00
#
_symmetry.space_group_name_H-M   'P 1'
#
loop_
_entity.id
_entity.type
_entity.pdbx_description
1 polymer ?
#
loop_
_entity_poly.entity_id
_entity_poly.type
_entity_poly.pdbx_seq_one_letter_code
_entity_poly.pdbx_strand_id
1 'polypeptide(L)'
;MPDQQLDDEILAEFSAGNLPEMKAILVATHLTLCPASRKAVEHFDAIGGSLLASSNGSDLGEGVKDRVLASLEENYGGEPSPRHDVETLELIPAPLRSKLGSSLGDLKWKKLGGKIKYIDIAQPGKNSAARLMTLPAGIDMPTHTHEGTEMTVVLSGGFSDAFGRYSRGDVAVRGIHDVHKPKVDAGEDCLCFVVTDAPLRMKGLLGFFLNRLKLW
;
A
#
# COMPACT_ATOMS: atom_id res chain seq x y z
N MET A 1 -3.54 16.97 -8.19
CA MET A 1 -3.75 15.58 -8.66
C MET A 1 -2.43 14.88 -8.56
N PRO A 2 -2.39 13.57 -8.26
CA PRO A 2 -1.14 12.80 -8.28
C PRO A 2 -0.46 12.89 -9.65
N ASP A 3 0.85 13.16 -9.65
CA ASP A 3 1.66 13.27 -10.87
C ASP A 3 2.35 11.95 -11.22
N GLN A 4 2.61 11.10 -10.20
CA GLN A 4 3.25 9.80 -10.34
C GLN A 4 2.20 8.70 -10.17
N GLN A 5 1.82 8.10 -11.30
CA GLN A 5 0.80 7.05 -11.38
C GLN A 5 1.46 5.67 -11.42
N LEU A 6 0.65 4.64 -11.15
CA LEU A 6 1.07 3.26 -11.36
C LEU A 6 1.05 2.91 -12.85
N ASP A 7 1.97 2.04 -13.23
CA ASP A 7 2.02 1.48 -14.59
C ASP A 7 0.80 0.61 -14.87
N ASP A 8 0.38 0.57 -16.15
CA ASP A 8 -0.78 -0.20 -16.61
C ASP A 8 -0.68 -1.69 -16.28
N GLU A 9 0.54 -2.26 -16.23
CA GLU A 9 0.78 -3.66 -15.84
C GLU A 9 0.30 -3.92 -14.41
N ILE A 10 0.66 -3.07 -13.45
CA ILE A 10 0.24 -3.20 -12.05
C ILE A 10 -1.27 -3.00 -11.91
N LEU A 11 -1.85 -2.05 -12.65
CA LEU A 11 -3.28 -1.79 -12.64
C LEU A 11 -4.09 -2.94 -13.26
N ALA A 12 -3.57 -3.57 -14.31
CA ALA A 12 -4.15 -4.76 -14.91
C ALA A 12 -4.08 -5.99 -13.97
N GLU A 13 -2.95 -6.21 -13.31
CA GLU A 13 -2.81 -7.27 -12.30
C GLU A 13 -3.77 -7.04 -11.11
N PHE A 14 -3.96 -5.78 -10.70
CA PHE A 14 -4.94 -5.44 -9.67
C PHE A 14 -6.36 -5.77 -10.10
N SER A 15 -6.79 -5.34 -11.30
CA SER A 15 -8.10 -5.64 -11.88
C SER A 15 -8.34 -7.14 -12.02
N ALA A 16 -7.31 -7.90 -12.40
CA ALA A 16 -7.39 -9.36 -12.50
C ALA A 16 -7.36 -10.11 -11.15
N GLY A 17 -7.17 -9.40 -10.03
CA GLY A 17 -7.07 -9.99 -8.70
C GLY A 17 -5.78 -10.78 -8.43
N ASN A 18 -4.72 -10.55 -9.21
CA ASN A 18 -3.47 -11.31 -9.16
C ASN A 18 -2.44 -10.73 -8.18
N LEU A 19 -2.65 -9.51 -7.64
CA LEU A 19 -1.72 -8.91 -6.71
C LEU A 19 -1.77 -9.57 -5.32
N PRO A 20 -0.62 -9.75 -4.65
CA PRO A 20 -0.59 -10.09 -3.24
C PRO A 20 -1.37 -9.07 -2.40
N GLU A 21 -2.02 -9.54 -1.33
CA GLU A 21 -2.97 -8.75 -0.54
C GLU A 21 -2.48 -7.33 -0.19
N MET A 22 -1.26 -7.18 0.35
CA MET A 22 -0.76 -5.87 0.76
C MET A 22 -0.46 -4.94 -0.41
N LYS A 23 -0.01 -5.48 -1.56
CA LYS A 23 0.12 -4.70 -2.80
C LYS A 23 -1.25 -4.28 -3.33
N ALA A 24 -2.23 -5.18 -3.32
CA ALA A 24 -3.60 -4.86 -3.71
C ALA A 24 -4.22 -3.76 -2.82
N ILE A 25 -3.99 -3.79 -1.50
CA ILE A 25 -4.43 -2.72 -0.57
C ILE A 25 -3.72 -1.40 -0.87
N LEU A 26 -2.43 -1.42 -1.21
CA LEU A 26 -1.70 -0.21 -1.60
C LEU A 26 -2.27 0.39 -2.88
N VAL A 27 -2.49 -0.44 -3.91
CA VAL A 27 -3.12 0.00 -5.16
C VAL A 27 -4.53 0.53 -4.90
N ALA A 28 -5.37 -0.19 -4.16
CA ALA A 28 -6.71 0.27 -3.78
C ALA A 28 -6.67 1.61 -3.02
N THR A 29 -5.68 1.81 -2.15
CA THR A 29 -5.45 3.08 -1.44
C THR A 29 -5.11 4.21 -2.42
N HIS A 30 -4.19 3.98 -3.35
CA HIS A 30 -3.86 4.92 -4.42
C HIS A 30 -5.09 5.28 -5.27
N LEU A 31 -5.87 4.29 -5.67
CA LEU A 31 -7.07 4.48 -6.49
C LEU A 31 -8.11 5.40 -5.83
N THR A 32 -8.19 5.48 -4.50
CA THR A 32 -9.08 6.45 -3.83
C THR A 32 -8.61 7.89 -4.03
N LEU A 33 -7.32 8.11 -4.25
CA LEU A 33 -6.68 9.41 -4.34
C LEU A 33 -6.37 9.82 -5.79
N CYS A 34 -6.28 8.86 -6.73
CA CYS A 34 -5.92 9.09 -8.13
C CYS A 34 -7.06 8.73 -9.10
N PRO A 35 -7.84 9.73 -9.58
CA PRO A 35 -8.92 9.48 -10.54
C PRO A 35 -8.45 8.90 -11.88
N ALA A 36 -7.24 9.23 -12.33
CA ALA A 36 -6.71 8.73 -13.59
C ALA A 36 -6.44 7.22 -13.53
N SER A 37 -5.77 6.74 -12.47
CA SER A 37 -5.55 5.31 -12.28
C SER A 37 -6.85 4.54 -12.06
N ARG A 38 -7.86 5.15 -11.40
CA ARG A 38 -9.21 4.56 -11.30
C ARG A 38 -9.82 4.31 -12.65
N LYS A 39 -9.76 5.31 -13.54
CA LYS A 39 -10.29 5.17 -14.90
C LYS A 39 -9.56 4.10 -15.72
N ALA A 40 -8.26 3.93 -15.53
CA ALA A 40 -7.50 2.84 -16.16
C ALA A 40 -7.97 1.46 -15.67
N VAL A 41 -8.18 1.29 -14.36
CA VAL A 41 -8.73 0.04 -13.79
C VAL A 41 -10.13 -0.24 -14.33
N GLU A 42 -11.03 0.76 -14.39
CA GLU A 42 -12.36 0.61 -14.99
C GLU A 42 -12.29 0.08 -16.43
N HIS A 43 -11.27 0.47 -17.18
CA HIS A 43 -11.04 -0.03 -18.53
C HIS A 43 -10.63 -1.51 -18.55
N PHE A 44 -9.71 -1.92 -17.67
CA PHE A 44 -9.33 -3.34 -17.52
C PHE A 44 -10.49 -4.20 -17.04
N ASP A 45 -11.29 -3.71 -16.10
CA ASP A 45 -12.50 -4.37 -15.61
C ASP A 45 -13.52 -4.59 -16.75
N ALA A 46 -13.68 -3.61 -17.65
CA ALA A 46 -14.55 -3.73 -18.81
C ALA A 46 -14.07 -4.82 -19.79
N ILE A 47 -12.74 -4.95 -19.98
CA ILE A 47 -12.16 -6.04 -20.80
C ILE A 47 -12.45 -7.38 -20.13
N GLY A 48 -12.18 -7.52 -18.83
CA GLY A 48 -12.47 -8.72 -18.05
C GLY A 48 -13.96 -9.11 -18.10
N GLY A 49 -14.84 -8.12 -17.95
CA GLY A 49 -16.30 -8.29 -18.05
C GLY A 49 -16.74 -8.79 -19.44
N SER A 50 -16.12 -8.29 -20.52
CA SER A 50 -16.39 -8.76 -21.89
C SER A 50 -15.97 -10.21 -22.08
N LEU A 51 -14.82 -10.63 -21.54
CA LEU A 51 -14.36 -12.01 -21.56
C LEU A 51 -15.30 -12.92 -20.76
N LEU A 52 -15.71 -12.49 -19.57
CA LEU A 52 -16.68 -13.22 -18.75
C LEU A 52 -18.02 -13.40 -19.47
N ALA A 53 -18.53 -12.35 -20.10
CA ALA A 53 -19.80 -12.39 -20.85
C ALA A 53 -19.75 -13.32 -22.05
N SER A 54 -18.56 -13.56 -22.63
CA SER A 54 -18.35 -14.50 -23.73
C SER A 54 -18.19 -15.96 -23.28
N SER A 55 -18.02 -16.20 -21.98
CA SER A 55 -17.90 -17.56 -21.44
C SER A 55 -19.25 -18.24 -21.33
N ASN A 56 -19.25 -19.59 -21.47
CA ASN A 56 -20.45 -20.39 -21.22
C ASN A 56 -20.74 -20.42 -19.71
N GLY A 57 -21.95 -20.06 -19.30
CA GLY A 57 -22.42 -20.23 -17.93
C GLY A 57 -22.49 -21.68 -17.52
N SER A 58 -22.32 -21.95 -16.24
CA SER A 58 -22.62 -23.25 -15.64
C SER A 58 -23.93 -23.17 -14.88
N ASP A 59 -24.78 -24.20 -15.00
CA ASP A 59 -25.99 -24.30 -14.22
C ASP A 59 -25.64 -24.43 -12.71
N LEU A 60 -26.24 -23.59 -11.93
CA LEU A 60 -26.19 -23.73 -10.49
C LEU A 60 -27.22 -24.76 -10.04
N GLY A 61 -26.81 -25.73 -9.23
CA GLY A 61 -27.74 -26.73 -8.68
C GLY A 61 -28.90 -26.08 -7.91
N GLU A 62 -30.04 -26.81 -7.83
CA GLU A 62 -31.20 -26.32 -7.08
C GLU A 62 -30.87 -25.91 -5.65
N GLY A 63 -31.48 -24.84 -5.18
CA GLY A 63 -31.31 -24.31 -3.81
C GLY A 63 -30.01 -23.59 -3.52
N VAL A 64 -29.08 -23.38 -4.49
CA VAL A 64 -27.84 -22.63 -4.28
C VAL A 64 -28.16 -21.19 -3.88
N LYS A 65 -29.10 -20.53 -4.57
CA LYS A 65 -29.54 -19.18 -4.26
C LYS A 65 -30.05 -19.07 -2.81
N ASP A 66 -30.91 -20.00 -2.39
CA ASP A 66 -31.52 -19.97 -1.06
C ASP A 66 -30.46 -20.20 0.05
N ARG A 67 -29.49 -21.10 -0.20
CA ARG A 67 -28.33 -21.29 0.72
C ARG A 67 -27.46 -20.04 0.84
N VAL A 68 -27.18 -19.33 -0.27
CA VAL A 68 -26.43 -18.10 -0.25
C VAL A 68 -27.19 -17.02 0.53
N LEU A 69 -28.49 -16.86 0.28
CA LEU A 69 -29.31 -15.88 0.99
C LEU A 69 -29.41 -16.21 2.50
N ALA A 70 -29.60 -17.48 2.87
CA ALA A 70 -29.60 -17.90 4.27
C ALA A 70 -28.26 -17.63 4.98
N SER A 71 -27.11 -17.84 4.26
CA SER A 71 -25.79 -17.55 4.83
C SER A 71 -25.54 -16.07 5.10
N LEU A 72 -26.22 -15.16 4.41
CA LEU A 72 -26.14 -13.72 4.66
C LEU A 72 -26.82 -13.35 5.99
N GLU A 73 -27.93 -14.00 6.31
CA GLU A 73 -28.65 -13.77 7.57
C GLU A 73 -27.85 -14.29 8.78
N GLU A 74 -27.19 -15.44 8.67
CA GLU A 74 -26.34 -16.01 9.72
C GLU A 74 -25.08 -15.18 10.01
N ASN A 75 -24.52 -14.52 9.00
CA ASN A 75 -23.26 -13.75 9.11
C ASN A 75 -23.44 -12.25 9.40
N TYR A 76 -24.66 -11.79 9.67
CA TYR A 76 -24.92 -10.36 9.94
C TYR A 76 -24.43 -9.86 11.30
N GLY A 77 -23.83 -10.72 12.13
CA GLY A 77 -23.23 -10.41 13.43
C GLY A 77 -21.75 -10.05 13.40
N GLY A 78 -21.25 -9.48 12.29
CA GLY A 78 -19.85 -9.04 12.19
C GLY A 78 -19.50 -8.06 13.31
N GLU A 79 -18.27 -8.18 13.85
CA GLU A 79 -17.73 -7.23 14.82
C GLU A 79 -17.90 -5.80 14.28
N PRO A 80 -18.37 -4.84 15.09
CA PRO A 80 -18.51 -3.46 14.64
C PRO A 80 -17.15 -2.94 14.18
N SER A 81 -17.10 -2.39 12.96
CA SER A 81 -15.88 -1.77 12.45
C SER A 81 -15.35 -0.73 13.47
N PRO A 82 -14.04 -0.67 13.70
CA PRO A 82 -13.46 0.30 14.61
C PRO A 82 -13.92 1.71 14.26
N ARG A 83 -14.30 2.49 15.26
CA ARG A 83 -14.56 3.92 15.06
C ARG A 83 -13.23 4.64 15.00
N HIS A 84 -13.02 5.38 13.93
CA HIS A 84 -11.82 6.19 13.74
C HIS A 84 -12.13 7.68 14.01
N ASP A 85 -11.13 8.41 14.50
CA ASP A 85 -11.20 9.86 14.63
C ASP A 85 -11.15 10.56 13.26
N VAL A 86 -11.44 11.87 13.27
CA VAL A 86 -11.50 12.68 12.04
C VAL A 86 -10.17 12.68 11.30
N GLU A 87 -9.05 12.81 12.02
CA GLU A 87 -7.70 12.81 11.43
C GLU A 87 -7.44 11.50 10.66
N THR A 88 -7.74 10.36 11.27
CA THR A 88 -7.61 9.06 10.62
C THR A 88 -8.50 8.92 9.39
N LEU A 89 -9.73 9.44 9.44
CA LEU A 89 -10.65 9.42 8.31
C LEU A 89 -10.18 10.27 7.14
N GLU A 90 -9.54 11.40 7.42
CA GLU A 90 -9.03 12.33 6.39
C GLU A 90 -7.72 11.85 5.76
N LEU A 91 -6.81 11.29 6.58
CA LEU A 91 -5.48 10.92 6.12
C LEU A 91 -5.43 9.51 5.53
N ILE A 92 -6.18 8.56 6.08
CA ILE A 92 -6.09 7.14 5.70
C ILE A 92 -7.28 6.73 4.86
N PRO A 93 -7.09 6.41 3.57
CA PRO A 93 -8.15 5.88 2.71
C PRO A 93 -8.73 4.56 3.24
N ALA A 94 -10.01 4.32 2.93
CA ALA A 94 -10.77 3.18 3.46
C ALA A 94 -10.10 1.81 3.27
N PRO A 95 -9.47 1.48 2.11
CA PRO A 95 -8.81 0.19 1.93
C PRO A 95 -7.72 -0.08 2.96
N LEU A 96 -6.86 0.91 3.24
CA LEU A 96 -5.80 0.79 4.23
C LEU A 96 -6.36 0.89 5.66
N ARG A 97 -7.33 1.77 5.88
CA ARG A 97 -7.96 1.98 7.20
C ARG A 97 -8.58 0.70 7.76
N SER A 98 -9.15 -0.16 6.89
CA SER A 98 -9.71 -1.44 7.29
C SER A 98 -8.69 -2.39 7.97
N LYS A 99 -7.39 -2.11 7.83
CA LYS A 99 -6.29 -2.90 8.41
C LYS A 99 -5.71 -2.28 9.67
N LEU A 100 -6.12 -1.07 10.06
CA LEU A 100 -5.51 -0.38 11.21
C LEU A 100 -6.06 -0.82 12.57
N GLY A 101 -7.27 -1.26 12.68
CA GLY A 101 -7.89 -1.67 13.94
C GLY A 101 -8.13 -0.54 14.97
N SER A 102 -7.48 0.63 14.86
CA SER A 102 -7.67 1.80 15.72
C SER A 102 -7.30 3.11 15.01
N SER A 103 -7.59 4.27 15.61
CA SER A 103 -7.20 5.58 15.10
C SER A 103 -5.69 5.80 15.14
N LEU A 104 -5.16 6.67 14.27
CA LEU A 104 -3.73 6.97 14.15
C LEU A 104 -3.08 7.36 15.48
N GLY A 105 -3.80 8.15 16.31
CA GLY A 105 -3.33 8.59 17.63
C GLY A 105 -3.20 7.46 18.64
N ASP A 106 -3.98 6.39 18.51
CA ASP A 106 -4.00 5.24 19.42
C ASP A 106 -3.02 4.12 19.00
N LEU A 107 -2.43 4.24 17.81
CA LEU A 107 -1.52 3.22 17.28
C LEU A 107 -0.21 3.17 18.08
N LYS A 108 0.27 1.96 18.32
CA LYS A 108 1.54 1.72 19.03
C LYS A 108 2.73 1.82 18.08
N TRP A 109 3.13 3.06 17.78
CA TRP A 109 4.25 3.35 16.88
C TRP A 109 5.58 2.79 17.41
N LYS A 110 6.25 2.01 16.58
CA LYS A 110 7.63 1.56 16.76
C LYS A 110 8.59 2.63 16.21
N LYS A 111 9.81 2.70 16.76
CA LYS A 111 10.87 3.61 16.25
C LYS A 111 11.86 2.84 15.39
N LEU A 112 12.25 3.46 14.27
CA LEU A 112 13.22 2.92 13.34
C LEU A 112 14.39 3.91 13.21
N GLY A 113 15.26 3.96 14.20
CA GLY A 113 16.34 4.93 14.22
C GLY A 113 15.86 6.39 14.30
N GLY A 114 16.46 7.21 15.12
CA GLY A 114 16.13 8.62 15.22
C GLY A 114 14.64 8.91 15.47
N LYS A 115 14.04 9.73 14.58
CA LYS A 115 12.64 10.17 14.68
C LYS A 115 11.68 9.41 13.76
N ILE A 116 12.15 8.48 12.94
CA ILE A 116 11.31 7.67 12.04
C ILE A 116 10.46 6.72 12.88
N LYS A 117 9.16 6.67 12.59
CA LYS A 117 8.22 5.78 13.26
C LYS A 117 7.51 4.90 12.23
N TYR A 118 7.12 3.71 12.65
CA TYR A 118 6.36 2.79 11.79
C TYR A 118 5.43 1.88 12.59
N ILE A 119 4.48 1.29 11.87
CA ILE A 119 3.59 0.23 12.33
C ILE A 119 3.58 -0.86 11.27
N ASP A 120 3.71 -2.10 11.68
CA ASP A 120 3.47 -3.22 10.78
C ASP A 120 1.96 -3.39 10.59
N ILE A 121 1.49 -3.28 9.35
CA ILE A 121 0.08 -3.43 8.97
C ILE A 121 -0.30 -4.90 8.84
N ALA A 122 0.64 -5.72 8.40
CA ALA A 122 0.51 -7.17 8.39
C ALA A 122 1.68 -7.79 9.14
N GLN A 123 1.52 -9.05 9.58
CA GLN A 123 2.66 -9.80 10.13
C GLN A 123 3.75 -9.86 9.06
N PRO A 124 4.96 -9.39 9.38
CA PRO A 124 6.03 -9.42 8.40
C PRO A 124 6.28 -10.87 7.97
N GLY A 125 6.27 -11.13 6.67
CA GLY A 125 6.77 -12.36 6.13
C GLY A 125 8.29 -12.46 6.36
N LYS A 126 8.88 -13.63 6.06
CA LYS A 126 10.32 -13.84 6.27
C LYS A 126 11.19 -12.79 5.57
N ASN A 127 10.71 -12.24 4.45
CA ASN A 127 11.41 -11.26 3.63
C ASN A 127 10.51 -10.09 3.17
N SER A 128 9.23 -10.07 3.53
CA SER A 128 8.27 -9.04 3.10
C SER A 128 7.77 -8.22 4.29
N ALA A 129 7.44 -6.96 4.04
CA ALA A 129 6.84 -6.08 5.03
C ALA A 129 5.78 -5.18 4.41
N ALA A 130 4.76 -4.84 5.20
CA ALA A 130 3.77 -3.82 4.89
C ALA A 130 3.68 -2.88 6.09
N ARG A 131 4.06 -1.61 5.90
CA ARG A 131 4.25 -0.66 7.00
C ARG A 131 3.60 0.69 6.72
N LEU A 132 2.87 1.19 7.70
CA LEU A 132 2.57 2.62 7.77
C LEU A 132 3.76 3.32 8.43
N MET A 133 4.32 4.35 7.79
CA MET A 133 5.53 5.03 8.25
C MET A 133 5.32 6.54 8.35
N THR A 134 5.90 7.15 9.39
CA THR A 134 6.03 8.60 9.51
C THR A 134 7.51 8.96 9.45
N LEU A 135 7.86 9.80 8.49
CA LEU A 135 9.20 10.29 8.22
C LEU A 135 9.23 11.80 8.52
N PRO A 136 10.13 12.27 9.41
CA PRO A 136 10.18 13.69 9.76
C PRO A 136 10.51 14.60 8.58
N ALA A 137 9.92 15.80 8.58
CA ALA A 137 10.21 16.85 7.61
C ALA A 137 11.72 17.09 7.42
N GLY A 138 12.15 17.18 6.19
CA GLY A 138 13.52 17.50 5.80
C GLY A 138 14.54 16.37 6.05
N ILE A 139 14.13 15.18 6.53
CA ILE A 139 15.09 14.08 6.73
C ILE A 139 15.60 13.53 5.40
N ASP A 140 16.90 13.27 5.34
CA ASP A 140 17.52 12.48 4.27
C ASP A 140 17.59 11.02 4.68
N MET A 141 16.98 10.14 3.90
CA MET A 141 17.14 8.70 4.08
C MET A 141 18.51 8.25 3.57
N PRO A 142 19.11 7.21 4.18
CA PRO A 142 20.34 6.64 3.64
C PRO A 142 20.17 6.14 2.21
N THR A 143 21.23 6.22 1.40
CA THR A 143 21.22 5.62 0.07
C THR A 143 21.05 4.10 0.17
N HIS A 144 20.07 3.56 -0.55
CA HIS A 144 19.76 2.13 -0.51
C HIS A 144 19.26 1.62 -1.87
N THR A 145 19.12 0.32 -1.95
CA THR A 145 18.47 -0.41 -3.04
C THR A 145 17.61 -1.54 -2.42
N HIS A 146 16.93 -2.29 -3.24
CA HIS A 146 16.00 -3.33 -2.84
C HIS A 146 16.46 -4.69 -3.36
N GLU A 147 16.18 -5.78 -2.62
CA GLU A 147 16.36 -7.16 -3.13
C GLU A 147 15.15 -7.65 -3.92
N GLY A 148 14.06 -6.89 -3.92
CA GLY A 148 12.82 -7.11 -4.64
C GLY A 148 12.18 -5.79 -5.02
N THR A 149 10.84 -5.74 -4.96
CA THR A 149 10.05 -4.54 -5.26
C THR A 149 9.65 -3.83 -3.98
N GLU A 150 9.80 -2.51 -3.95
CA GLU A 150 9.16 -1.64 -2.98
C GLU A 150 8.10 -0.79 -3.68
N MET A 151 6.92 -0.70 -3.07
CA MET A 151 5.86 0.22 -3.45
C MET A 151 5.56 1.14 -2.27
N THR A 152 5.52 2.45 -2.51
CA THR A 152 5.26 3.47 -1.49
C THR A 152 4.19 4.41 -1.96
N VAL A 153 3.02 4.44 -1.30
CA VAL A 153 1.98 5.46 -1.53
C VAL A 153 2.07 6.55 -0.47
N VAL A 154 2.09 7.81 -0.90
CA VAL A 154 2.10 8.97 0.01
C VAL A 154 0.68 9.29 0.46
N LEU A 155 0.49 9.45 1.77
CA LEU A 155 -0.81 9.75 2.41
C LEU A 155 -0.89 11.19 2.90
N SER A 156 0.24 11.78 3.33
CA SER A 156 0.39 13.20 3.68
C SER A 156 1.86 13.61 3.54
N GLY A 157 2.10 14.90 3.33
CA GLY A 157 3.42 15.42 3.04
C GLY A 157 3.95 14.95 1.70
N GLY A 158 5.26 14.74 1.61
CA GLY A 158 5.90 14.28 0.39
C GLY A 158 7.40 14.03 0.56
N PHE A 159 7.98 13.44 -0.47
CA PHE A 159 9.42 13.25 -0.57
C PHE A 159 9.87 13.32 -2.03
N SER A 160 11.17 13.48 -2.23
CA SER A 160 11.81 13.47 -3.55
C SER A 160 13.01 12.53 -3.56
N ASP A 161 13.29 11.92 -4.71
CA ASP A 161 14.50 11.15 -4.96
C ASP A 161 15.01 11.39 -6.39
N ALA A 162 15.94 10.53 -6.88
CA ALA A 162 16.50 10.65 -8.22
C ALA A 162 15.46 10.39 -9.35
N PHE A 163 14.31 9.82 -9.03
CA PHE A 163 13.28 9.43 -9.99
C PHE A 163 12.11 10.43 -10.03
N GLY A 164 11.98 11.30 -9.03
CA GLY A 164 10.93 12.31 -9.02
C GLY A 164 10.58 12.83 -7.63
N ARG A 165 9.51 13.62 -7.60
CA ARG A 165 8.85 14.09 -6.37
C ARG A 165 7.53 13.38 -6.22
N TYR A 166 7.21 12.99 -5.00
CA TYR A 166 6.02 12.25 -4.63
C TYR A 166 5.26 13.01 -3.54
N SER A 167 4.00 13.26 -3.79
CA SER A 167 3.06 13.97 -2.90
C SER A 167 1.83 13.09 -2.64
N ARG A 168 0.90 13.57 -1.84
CA ARG A 168 -0.31 12.82 -1.48
C ARG A 168 -1.00 12.18 -2.71
N GLY A 169 -1.13 10.88 -2.67
CA GLY A 169 -1.73 10.04 -3.70
C GLY A 169 -0.74 9.48 -4.72
N ASP A 170 0.49 10.03 -4.82
CA ASP A 170 1.51 9.48 -5.70
C ASP A 170 2.02 8.13 -5.19
N VAL A 171 2.48 7.28 -6.12
CA VAL A 171 3.14 6.01 -5.81
C VAL A 171 4.54 5.98 -6.38
N ALA A 172 5.52 5.67 -5.54
CA ALA A 172 6.86 5.30 -5.96
C ALA A 172 6.98 3.78 -6.04
N VAL A 173 7.43 3.25 -7.18
CA VAL A 173 7.75 1.84 -7.36
C VAL A 173 9.25 1.71 -7.60
N ARG A 174 9.93 0.86 -6.82
CA ARG A 174 11.38 0.65 -6.91
C ARG A 174 11.70 -0.83 -6.97
N GLY A 175 12.61 -1.17 -7.88
CA GLY A 175 13.08 -2.54 -8.10
C GLY A 175 14.53 -2.74 -7.68
N ILE A 176 15.04 -3.92 -7.99
CA ILE A 176 16.39 -4.38 -7.57
C ILE A 176 17.54 -3.54 -8.14
N HIS A 177 17.32 -2.85 -9.26
CA HIS A 177 18.34 -2.02 -9.92
C HIS A 177 18.27 -0.56 -9.49
N ASP A 178 17.20 -0.14 -8.81
CA ASP A 178 17.00 1.23 -8.41
C ASP A 178 17.80 1.54 -7.16
N VAL A 179 18.67 2.52 -7.29
CA VAL A 179 19.46 3.06 -6.18
C VAL A 179 18.97 4.46 -5.91
N HIS A 180 18.42 4.69 -4.73
CA HIS A 180 17.87 5.99 -4.40
C HIS A 180 18.21 6.47 -3.00
N LYS A 181 18.01 7.76 -2.79
CA LYS A 181 18.17 8.45 -1.51
C LYS A 181 16.99 9.37 -1.33
N PRO A 182 15.87 8.88 -0.78
CA PRO A 182 14.71 9.72 -0.53
C PRO A 182 15.02 10.85 0.44
N LYS A 183 14.51 12.04 0.14
CA LYS A 183 14.54 13.21 1.00
C LYS A 183 13.12 13.69 1.23
N VAL A 184 12.70 13.73 2.48
CA VAL A 184 11.39 14.25 2.86
C VAL A 184 11.34 15.76 2.64
N ASP A 185 10.21 16.26 2.13
CA ASP A 185 9.99 17.68 1.90
C ASP A 185 10.12 18.47 3.21
N ALA A 186 10.51 19.73 3.11
CA ALA A 186 10.55 20.62 4.26
C ALA A 186 9.13 21.10 4.60
N GLY A 187 8.83 21.25 5.88
CA GLY A 187 7.59 21.87 6.35
C GLY A 187 6.62 20.94 7.03
N GLU A 188 6.47 19.71 6.55
CA GLU A 188 5.61 18.70 7.19
C GLU A 188 6.21 17.30 7.13
N ASP A 189 5.81 16.46 8.09
CA ASP A 189 6.20 15.05 8.11
C ASP A 189 5.53 14.30 6.95
N CYS A 190 6.23 13.32 6.38
CA CYS A 190 5.65 12.46 5.35
C CYS A 190 5.05 11.22 5.99
N LEU A 191 3.73 11.04 5.82
CA LEU A 191 3.03 9.80 6.15
C LEU A 191 2.89 8.98 4.88
N CYS A 192 3.39 7.75 4.87
CA CYS A 192 3.32 6.87 3.71
C CYS A 192 3.01 5.42 4.11
N PHE A 193 2.40 4.68 3.19
CA PHE A 193 2.23 3.23 3.30
C PHE A 193 3.19 2.56 2.34
N VAL A 194 4.05 1.71 2.89
CA VAL A 194 5.16 1.04 2.19
C VAL A 194 4.93 -0.46 2.19
N VAL A 195 5.03 -1.08 1.04
CA VAL A 195 4.98 -2.54 0.86
C VAL A 195 6.25 -3.01 0.17
N THR A 196 6.98 -3.92 0.81
CA THR A 196 8.18 -4.53 0.25
C THR A 196 8.02 -6.04 0.18
N ASP A 197 8.47 -6.67 -0.89
CA ASP A 197 8.49 -8.13 -1.04
C ASP A 197 9.86 -8.76 -0.76
N ALA A 198 10.88 -7.93 -0.49
CA ALA A 198 12.20 -8.38 -0.07
C ALA A 198 12.91 -7.32 0.80
N PRO A 199 13.98 -7.68 1.52
CA PRO A 199 14.72 -6.75 2.36
C PRO A 199 15.36 -5.59 1.60
N LEU A 200 15.51 -4.46 2.30
CA LEU A 200 16.32 -3.34 1.83
C LEU A 200 17.81 -3.67 1.92
N ARG A 201 18.58 -3.17 0.96
CA ARG A 201 20.05 -3.18 1.00
C ARG A 201 20.59 -1.78 1.13
N MET A 202 21.10 -1.44 2.29
CA MET A 202 21.82 -0.19 2.53
C MET A 202 23.16 -0.21 1.82
N LYS A 203 23.51 0.89 1.13
CA LYS A 203 24.84 1.06 0.50
C LYS A 203 25.81 1.82 1.41
N GLY A 204 27.13 1.63 1.15
CA GLY A 204 28.21 2.29 1.90
C GLY A 204 28.61 1.59 3.20
N LEU A 205 29.58 2.17 3.92
CA LEU A 205 30.14 1.61 5.16
C LEU A 205 29.08 1.39 6.25
N LEU A 206 28.14 2.32 6.39
CA LEU A 206 27.03 2.19 7.32
C LEU A 206 26.09 1.04 6.94
N GLY A 207 25.89 0.81 5.64
CA GLY A 207 25.08 -0.28 5.11
C GLY A 207 25.62 -1.66 5.51
N PHE A 208 26.95 -1.83 5.53
CA PHE A 208 27.58 -3.09 5.93
C PHE A 208 27.16 -3.54 7.37
N PHE A 209 27.05 -2.57 8.27
CA PHE A 209 26.61 -2.85 9.64
C PHE A 209 25.08 -3.00 9.75
N LEU A 210 24.30 -2.13 9.12
CA LEU A 210 22.84 -2.13 9.22
C LEU A 210 22.19 -3.34 8.54
N ASN A 211 22.71 -3.79 7.40
CA ASN A 211 22.22 -4.98 6.71
C ASN A 211 22.41 -6.26 7.57
N ARG A 212 23.41 -6.29 8.45
CA ARG A 212 23.66 -7.40 9.36
C ARG A 212 22.67 -7.46 10.53
N LEU A 213 22.07 -6.32 10.89
CA LEU A 213 21.09 -6.22 11.99
C LEU A 213 19.66 -6.57 11.55
N LYS A 214 19.39 -6.80 10.26
CA LYS A 214 18.07 -7.11 9.69
C LYS A 214 16.95 -6.18 10.21
N LEU A 215 17.24 -4.90 10.34
CA LEU A 215 16.31 -3.91 10.88
C LEU A 215 15.26 -3.45 9.84
N TRP A 216 15.35 -3.95 8.62
CA TRP A 216 14.51 -3.57 7.48
C TRP A 216 13.84 -4.76 6.84
#